data_53ae7f748d62bc8d0db27c49511ae74b
#
_entry.id   53ae7f748d62bc8d0db27c49511ae74b
#
_cell.length_a   1.000
_cell.length_b   1.000
_cell.length_c   1.000
_cell.angle_alpha   90.00
_cell.angle_beta   90.00
_cell.angle_gamma   90.00
#
_symmetry.space_group_name_H-M   'P 1'
#
loop_
_entity.id
_entity.type
_entity.pdbx_description
1 polymer ?
#
loop_
_entity_poly.entity_id
_entity_poly.type
_entity_poly.pdbx_seq_one_letter_code
_entity_poly.pdbx_strand_id
1 'polypeptide(L)'
;MNAILKTGPGKWFGLVAGMILVLLLMGVSISVGVTNIPLTKVIKSFTQFNGSNEHLIIQTTRVPRAIISVVVGAGLAVAGAVMQALTRNPLASPATLGVNAGASLFIVIAVSFFSITSLTSLMSIGFVGAAVASFTVYFLGSVGKEGLTPVKLTLAGAAIAALFSSLTHGLLVMNEKGLDELLFWLTGSVEGRKLEMVSPVFPFVIGGWVLAFLLAKPINVLATGEDVAKGLGQRTGWTKLAGAAVIILLAGGSVAIAGPIVFVGLVVPHLARTLVGIDHRWLIPYCAVLGALLLLGADIGGRFIMVDQEIPVGVMTAIIGTPFFIYIARRKVTEQA
;
A
#
# COMPACT_ATOMS: atom_id res chain seq x y z
N MET A 1 4.01 19.02 16.10
CA MET A 1 3.31 17.90 16.80
C MET A 1 4.26 17.28 17.80
N ASN A 2 3.89 17.29 19.09
CA ASN A 2 4.67 16.58 20.11
C ASN A 2 4.43 15.09 19.98
N ALA A 3 5.48 14.30 19.72
CA ALA A 3 5.38 12.85 19.67
C ALA A 3 4.98 12.27 21.03
N ILE A 4 4.10 11.27 21.04
CA ILE A 4 3.69 10.54 22.25
C ILE A 4 4.88 9.77 22.83
N LEU A 5 5.60 9.05 21.98
CA LEU A 5 6.80 8.30 22.34
C LEU A 5 8.04 9.18 22.10
N LYS A 6 8.53 9.86 23.14
CA LYS A 6 9.64 10.80 23.03
C LYS A 6 11.02 10.14 23.14
N THR A 7 11.13 9.08 23.95
CA THR A 7 12.39 8.43 24.27
C THR A 7 12.72 7.26 23.31
N GLY A 8 14.00 7.02 23.06
CA GLY A 8 14.44 5.88 22.26
C GLY A 8 13.91 4.53 22.77
N PRO A 9 14.07 4.21 24.07
CA PRO A 9 13.49 2.99 24.64
C PRO A 9 11.97 2.88 24.47
N GLY A 10 11.23 3.99 24.67
CA GLY A 10 9.78 3.99 24.46
C GLY A 10 9.38 3.70 23.01
N LYS A 11 10.14 4.21 22.02
CA LYS A 11 9.92 3.88 20.60
C LYS A 11 10.22 2.41 20.29
N TRP A 12 11.28 1.85 20.87
CA TRP A 12 11.56 0.43 20.73
C TRP A 12 10.46 -0.45 21.35
N PHE A 13 10.04 -0.12 22.57
CA PHE A 13 8.95 -0.83 23.23
C PHE A 13 7.66 -0.80 22.41
N GLY A 14 7.26 0.40 21.92
CA GLY A 14 6.07 0.55 21.09
C GLY A 14 6.16 -0.24 19.78
N LEU A 15 7.36 -0.30 19.13
CA LEU A 15 7.57 -1.07 17.92
C LEU A 15 7.42 -2.57 18.17
N VAL A 16 8.04 -3.09 19.25
CA VAL A 16 7.94 -4.51 19.63
C VAL A 16 6.50 -4.86 19.99
N ALA A 17 5.82 -4.02 20.79
CA ALA A 17 4.41 -4.21 21.11
C ALA A 17 3.52 -4.23 19.85
N GLY A 18 3.78 -3.33 18.91
CA GLY A 18 3.09 -3.31 17.63
C GLY A 18 3.34 -4.58 16.79
N MET A 19 4.58 -5.09 16.74
CA MET A 19 4.88 -6.35 16.06
C MET A 19 4.18 -7.55 16.71
N ILE A 20 4.15 -7.60 18.04
CA ILE A 20 3.40 -8.64 18.77
C ILE A 20 1.92 -8.56 18.41
N LEU A 21 1.34 -7.35 18.33
CA LEU A 21 -0.06 -7.16 17.96
C LEU A 21 -0.33 -7.59 16.51
N VAL A 22 0.60 -7.37 15.57
CA VAL A 22 0.51 -7.91 14.20
C VAL A 22 0.44 -9.42 14.22
N LEU A 23 1.33 -10.09 14.98
CA LEU A 23 1.34 -11.55 15.08
C LEU A 23 0.04 -12.09 15.71
N LEU A 24 -0.48 -11.43 16.73
CA LEU A 24 -1.76 -11.79 17.34
C LEU A 24 -2.93 -11.64 16.34
N LEU A 25 -2.99 -10.51 15.61
CA LEU A 25 -4.02 -10.31 14.59
C LEU A 25 -3.87 -11.30 13.42
N MET A 26 -2.65 -11.68 13.03
CA MET A 26 -2.45 -12.76 12.07
C MET A 26 -3.04 -14.07 12.57
N GLY A 27 -2.80 -14.42 13.84
CA GLY A 27 -3.39 -15.59 14.48
C GLY A 27 -4.93 -15.55 14.45
N VAL A 28 -5.51 -14.40 14.76
CA VAL A 28 -6.97 -14.19 14.65
C VAL A 28 -7.44 -14.33 13.19
N SER A 29 -6.76 -13.69 12.24
CA SER A 29 -7.09 -13.77 10.81
C SER A 29 -7.08 -15.20 10.28
N ILE A 30 -6.15 -16.04 10.76
CA ILE A 30 -6.06 -17.45 10.37
C ILE A 30 -7.16 -18.30 11.04
N SER A 31 -7.55 -17.98 12.27
CA SER A 31 -8.56 -18.74 13.02
C SER A 31 -9.98 -18.43 12.62
N VAL A 32 -10.25 -17.17 12.25
CA VAL A 32 -11.59 -16.65 11.99
C VAL A 32 -11.88 -16.61 10.48
N GLY A 33 -13.09 -16.97 10.09
CA GLY A 33 -13.59 -16.94 8.70
C GLY A 33 -14.97 -17.58 8.64
N VAL A 34 -15.48 -17.91 7.43
CA VAL A 34 -16.77 -18.61 7.25
C VAL A 34 -16.88 -19.84 8.16
N THR A 35 -15.79 -20.56 8.35
CA THR A 35 -15.68 -21.63 9.37
C THR A 35 -14.65 -21.21 10.41
N ASN A 36 -15.01 -21.23 11.69
CA ASN A 36 -14.07 -20.95 12.77
C ASN A 36 -13.19 -22.18 13.04
N ILE A 37 -11.88 -21.99 12.93
CA ILE A 37 -10.89 -23.05 13.19
C ILE A 37 -10.12 -22.70 14.45
N PRO A 38 -10.16 -23.54 15.51
CA PRO A 38 -9.47 -23.24 16.74
C PRO A 38 -7.94 -23.20 16.54
N LEU A 39 -7.25 -22.33 17.28
CA LEU A 39 -5.79 -22.12 17.20
C LEU A 39 -4.99 -23.42 17.38
N THR A 40 -5.50 -24.36 18.16
CA THR A 40 -4.88 -25.69 18.32
C THR A 40 -4.79 -26.46 17.01
N LYS A 41 -5.81 -26.36 16.13
CA LYS A 41 -5.77 -26.97 14.80
C LYS A 41 -4.85 -26.18 13.85
N VAL A 42 -4.77 -24.86 14.00
CA VAL A 42 -3.82 -24.05 13.24
C VAL A 42 -2.38 -24.50 13.54
N ILE A 43 -2.02 -24.66 14.80
CA ILE A 43 -0.68 -25.16 15.18
C ILE A 43 -0.46 -26.58 14.64
N LYS A 44 -1.45 -27.48 14.77
CA LYS A 44 -1.36 -28.84 14.26
C LYS A 44 -1.20 -28.91 12.74
N SER A 45 -1.76 -27.97 12.00
CA SER A 45 -1.59 -27.93 10.53
C SER A 45 -0.13 -27.78 10.10
N PHE A 46 0.73 -27.19 10.95
CA PHE A 46 2.17 -27.05 10.69
C PHE A 46 3.02 -28.15 11.31
N THR A 47 2.59 -28.69 12.48
CA THR A 47 3.37 -29.68 13.23
C THR A 47 2.99 -31.13 12.89
N GLN A 48 1.73 -31.37 12.55
CA GLN A 48 1.15 -32.70 12.33
C GLN A 48 0.15 -32.67 11.14
N PHE A 49 0.65 -32.26 9.97
CA PHE A 49 -0.18 -32.17 8.76
C PHE A 49 -0.77 -33.55 8.43
N ASN A 50 -2.11 -33.62 8.35
CA ASN A 50 -2.84 -34.87 8.10
C ASN A 50 -3.67 -34.85 6.80
N GLY A 51 -3.55 -33.81 5.97
CA GLY A 51 -4.29 -33.69 4.71
C GLY A 51 -5.79 -33.37 4.86
N SER A 52 -6.28 -33.09 6.08
CA SER A 52 -7.67 -32.69 6.29
C SER A 52 -7.99 -31.37 5.59
N ASN A 53 -9.26 -31.19 5.18
CA ASN A 53 -9.72 -29.95 4.53
C ASN A 53 -9.38 -28.69 5.37
N GLU A 54 -9.48 -28.78 6.71
CA GLU A 54 -9.12 -27.68 7.59
C GLU A 54 -7.63 -27.32 7.51
N HIS A 55 -6.74 -28.32 7.50
CA HIS A 55 -5.29 -28.11 7.36
C HIS A 55 -4.94 -27.52 5.97
N LEU A 56 -5.60 -27.98 4.92
CA LEU A 56 -5.46 -27.44 3.56
C LEU A 56 -5.90 -25.96 3.51
N ILE A 57 -7.10 -25.64 4.03
CA ILE A 57 -7.63 -24.27 4.08
C ILE A 57 -6.66 -23.34 4.84
N ILE A 58 -6.11 -23.80 5.97
CA ILE A 58 -5.14 -23.00 6.74
C ILE A 58 -3.93 -22.67 5.88
N GLN A 59 -3.28 -23.69 5.31
CA GLN A 59 -1.99 -23.50 4.61
C GLN A 59 -2.12 -22.84 3.25
N THR A 60 -3.19 -23.14 2.49
CA THR A 60 -3.31 -22.66 1.10
C THR A 60 -4.12 -21.37 0.95
N THR A 61 -4.93 -21.01 1.96
CA THR A 61 -5.83 -19.85 1.85
C THR A 61 -5.59 -18.84 2.98
N ARG A 62 -5.71 -19.25 4.25
CA ARG A 62 -5.72 -18.30 5.37
C ARG A 62 -4.35 -17.72 5.71
N VAL A 63 -3.32 -18.55 5.73
CA VAL A 63 -1.94 -18.10 5.99
C VAL A 63 -1.43 -17.20 4.88
N PRO A 64 -1.56 -17.57 3.58
CA PRO A 64 -1.24 -16.65 2.49
C PRO A 64 -1.97 -15.31 2.60
N ARG A 65 -3.27 -15.32 2.85
CA ARG A 65 -4.09 -14.12 3.00
C ARG A 65 -3.58 -13.20 4.13
N ALA A 66 -3.28 -13.75 5.30
CA ALA A 66 -2.75 -12.99 6.44
C ALA A 66 -1.37 -12.38 6.12
N ILE A 67 -0.46 -13.15 5.51
CA ILE A 67 0.86 -12.66 5.10
C ILE A 67 0.75 -11.55 4.06
N ILE A 68 -0.08 -11.75 3.04
CA ILE A 68 -0.30 -10.77 1.97
C ILE A 68 -0.89 -9.48 2.55
N SER A 69 -1.85 -9.56 3.48
CA SER A 69 -2.40 -8.39 4.16
C SER A 69 -1.32 -7.60 4.91
N VAL A 70 -0.41 -8.27 5.61
CA VAL A 70 0.73 -7.63 6.30
C VAL A 70 1.63 -6.93 5.29
N VAL A 71 2.06 -7.63 4.23
CA VAL A 71 3.00 -7.10 3.23
C VAL A 71 2.42 -5.91 2.49
N VAL A 72 1.17 -6.02 2.04
CA VAL A 72 0.46 -4.97 1.29
C VAL A 72 0.19 -3.75 2.17
N GLY A 73 -0.34 -3.96 3.38
CA GLY A 73 -0.63 -2.87 4.31
C GLY A 73 0.63 -2.10 4.71
N ALA A 74 1.69 -2.82 5.05
CA ALA A 74 2.99 -2.26 5.37
C ALA A 74 3.60 -1.51 4.16
N GLY A 75 3.57 -2.11 2.96
CA GLY A 75 4.08 -1.52 1.73
C GLY A 75 3.38 -0.20 1.37
N LEU A 76 2.05 -0.19 1.37
CA LEU A 76 1.26 1.02 1.09
C LEU A 76 1.52 2.14 2.09
N ALA A 77 1.62 1.82 3.38
CA ALA A 77 1.86 2.80 4.43
C ALA A 77 3.26 3.43 4.30
N VAL A 78 4.30 2.64 4.04
CA VAL A 78 5.66 3.17 3.85
C VAL A 78 5.77 3.96 2.56
N ALA A 79 5.20 3.47 1.46
CA ALA A 79 5.13 4.24 0.21
C ALA A 79 4.43 5.59 0.42
N GLY A 80 3.36 5.62 1.23
CA GLY A 80 2.67 6.84 1.65
C GLY A 80 3.56 7.80 2.44
N ALA A 81 4.32 7.28 3.41
CA ALA A 81 5.24 8.11 4.19
C ALA A 81 6.32 8.76 3.32
N VAL A 82 6.91 7.99 2.39
CA VAL A 82 7.89 8.50 1.43
C VAL A 82 7.27 9.52 0.47
N MET A 83 6.06 9.25 -0.06
CA MET A 83 5.35 10.18 -0.93
C MET A 83 5.07 11.52 -0.25
N GLN A 84 4.59 11.50 1.00
CA GLN A 84 4.33 12.70 1.79
C GLN A 84 5.60 13.50 2.06
N ALA A 85 6.74 12.82 2.26
CA ALA A 85 8.03 13.48 2.44
C ALA A 85 8.54 14.14 1.15
N LEU A 86 8.47 13.43 0.01
CA LEU A 86 8.92 13.94 -1.29
C LEU A 86 8.10 15.14 -1.78
N THR A 87 6.78 15.09 -1.56
CA THR A 87 5.86 16.15 -1.96
C THR A 87 5.71 17.25 -0.92
N ARG A 88 6.26 17.07 0.28
CA ARG A 88 6.04 17.94 1.45
C ARG A 88 4.55 18.21 1.69
N ASN A 89 3.72 17.27 1.31
CA ASN A 89 2.28 17.35 1.48
C ASN A 89 1.80 16.16 2.31
N PRO A 90 1.32 16.36 3.53
CA PRO A 90 0.84 15.30 4.40
C PRO A 90 -0.45 14.62 3.92
N LEU A 91 -1.10 15.18 2.90
CA LEU A 91 -2.28 14.60 2.25
C LEU A 91 -1.94 13.83 0.96
N ALA A 92 -0.66 13.78 0.57
CA ALA A 92 -0.26 13.01 -0.60
C ALA A 92 -0.34 11.50 -0.31
N SER A 93 -0.71 10.75 -1.32
CA SER A 93 -0.76 9.28 -1.30
C SER A 93 -0.07 8.71 -2.54
N PRO A 94 0.35 7.43 -2.55
CA PRO A 94 0.93 6.81 -3.74
C PRO A 94 0.04 6.88 -4.99
N ALA A 95 -1.29 6.92 -4.81
CA ALA A 95 -2.25 7.06 -5.91
C ALA A 95 -2.04 8.34 -6.73
N THR A 96 -1.47 9.40 -6.12
CA THR A 96 -1.14 10.64 -6.84
C THR A 96 -0.01 10.47 -7.88
N LEU A 97 0.71 9.36 -7.90
CA LEU A 97 1.63 8.98 -8.98
C LEU A 97 0.95 8.13 -10.07
N GLY A 98 -0.36 8.00 -10.07
CA GLY A 98 -1.10 7.22 -11.05
C GLY A 98 -0.94 5.69 -10.91
N VAL A 99 -0.35 5.19 -9.81
CA VAL A 99 -0.07 3.76 -9.57
C VAL A 99 -1.31 2.91 -9.81
N ASN A 100 -2.44 3.28 -9.18
CA ASN A 100 -3.70 2.52 -9.28
C ASN A 100 -4.25 2.54 -10.72
N ALA A 101 -4.31 3.73 -11.33
CA ALA A 101 -4.84 3.89 -12.69
C ALA A 101 -3.99 3.15 -13.73
N GLY A 102 -2.66 3.18 -13.57
CA GLY A 102 -1.74 2.45 -14.45
C GLY A 102 -1.91 0.94 -14.34
N ALA A 103 -1.96 0.41 -13.12
CA ALA A 103 -2.19 -1.01 -12.90
C ALA A 103 -3.53 -1.46 -13.51
N SER A 104 -4.60 -0.71 -13.25
CA SER A 104 -5.94 -0.99 -13.77
C SER A 104 -5.98 -1.00 -15.29
N LEU A 105 -5.43 0.03 -15.95
CA LEU A 105 -5.43 0.13 -17.40
C LEU A 105 -4.69 -1.05 -18.05
N PHE A 106 -3.50 -1.38 -17.56
CA PHE A 106 -2.70 -2.45 -18.15
C PHE A 106 -3.37 -3.83 -17.97
N ILE A 107 -4.01 -4.07 -16.82
CA ILE A 107 -4.78 -5.30 -16.59
C ILE A 107 -5.99 -5.36 -17.53
N VAL A 108 -6.75 -4.28 -17.66
CA VAL A 108 -7.91 -4.24 -18.57
C VAL A 108 -7.47 -4.47 -20.02
N ILE A 109 -6.37 -3.86 -20.47
CA ILE A 109 -5.79 -4.12 -21.79
C ILE A 109 -5.42 -5.60 -21.95
N ALA A 110 -4.75 -6.19 -20.95
CA ALA A 110 -4.32 -7.59 -21.00
C ALA A 110 -5.51 -8.56 -21.10
N VAL A 111 -6.57 -8.33 -20.37
CA VAL A 111 -7.78 -9.16 -20.43
C VAL A 111 -8.55 -8.91 -21.72
N SER A 112 -8.76 -7.65 -22.11
CA SER A 112 -9.61 -7.29 -23.24
C SER A 112 -9.02 -7.68 -24.61
N PHE A 113 -7.72 -7.50 -24.82
CA PHE A 113 -7.08 -7.71 -26.13
C PHE A 113 -6.29 -9.01 -26.20
N PHE A 114 -5.76 -9.51 -25.08
CA PHE A 114 -4.90 -10.68 -25.06
C PHE A 114 -5.55 -11.89 -24.36
N SER A 115 -6.76 -11.72 -23.82
CA SER A 115 -7.49 -12.78 -23.09
C SER A 115 -6.67 -13.44 -21.97
N ILE A 116 -5.80 -12.67 -21.32
CA ILE A 116 -4.97 -13.15 -20.20
C ILE A 116 -5.84 -13.22 -18.94
N THR A 117 -6.04 -14.43 -18.41
CA THR A 117 -6.84 -14.71 -17.20
C THR A 117 -6.00 -15.20 -16.02
N SER A 118 -4.72 -15.56 -16.25
CA SER A 118 -3.83 -16.00 -15.19
C SER A 118 -3.55 -14.88 -14.18
N LEU A 119 -3.92 -15.08 -12.92
CA LEU A 119 -3.70 -14.11 -11.84
C LEU A 119 -2.23 -13.70 -11.69
N THR A 120 -1.29 -14.63 -11.82
CA THR A 120 0.15 -14.36 -11.76
C THR A 120 0.60 -13.42 -12.87
N SER A 121 0.09 -13.65 -14.10
CA SER A 121 0.37 -12.76 -15.23
C SER A 121 -0.25 -11.39 -15.03
N LEU A 122 -1.50 -11.31 -14.56
CA LEU A 122 -2.18 -10.04 -14.28
C LEU A 122 -1.48 -9.24 -13.18
N MET A 123 -0.95 -9.90 -12.14
CA MET A 123 -0.13 -9.23 -11.12
C MET A 123 1.13 -8.61 -11.72
N SER A 124 1.85 -9.35 -12.56
CA SER A 124 3.05 -8.85 -13.22
C SER A 124 2.75 -7.68 -14.16
N ILE A 125 1.68 -7.79 -14.95
CA ILE A 125 1.22 -6.75 -15.87
C ILE A 125 0.75 -5.51 -15.10
N GLY A 126 -0.01 -5.70 -14.01
CA GLY A 126 -0.44 -4.61 -13.13
C GLY A 126 0.74 -3.86 -12.50
N PHE A 127 1.78 -4.61 -12.09
CA PHE A 127 3.02 -4.00 -11.58
C PHE A 127 3.71 -3.15 -12.65
N VAL A 128 3.85 -3.68 -13.87
CA VAL A 128 4.41 -2.92 -15.01
C VAL A 128 3.56 -1.68 -15.31
N GLY A 129 2.23 -1.81 -15.33
CA GLY A 129 1.32 -0.68 -15.54
C GLY A 129 1.46 0.41 -14.47
N ALA A 130 1.56 0.01 -13.20
CA ALA A 130 1.83 0.94 -12.10
C ALA A 130 3.18 1.65 -12.27
N ALA A 131 4.23 0.93 -12.67
CA ALA A 131 5.56 1.46 -12.91
C ALA A 131 5.56 2.46 -14.09
N VAL A 132 4.93 2.11 -15.21
CA VAL A 132 4.83 2.97 -16.40
C VAL A 132 4.08 4.26 -16.07
N ALA A 133 2.93 4.18 -15.40
CA ALA A 133 2.18 5.36 -14.99
C ALA A 133 3.00 6.29 -14.10
N SER A 134 3.61 5.72 -13.06
CA SER A 134 4.42 6.50 -12.10
C SER A 134 5.65 7.10 -12.74
N PHE A 135 6.32 6.37 -13.64
CA PHE A 135 7.46 6.88 -14.40
C PHE A 135 7.03 8.05 -15.30
N THR A 136 5.88 7.91 -15.99
CA THR A 136 5.33 8.98 -16.85
C THR A 136 5.01 10.22 -16.03
N VAL A 137 4.38 10.07 -14.86
CA VAL A 137 4.09 11.18 -13.95
C VAL A 137 5.38 11.84 -13.46
N TYR A 138 6.37 11.04 -13.06
CA TYR A 138 7.66 11.56 -12.62
C TYR A 138 8.38 12.32 -13.75
N PHE A 139 8.40 11.75 -14.96
CA PHE A 139 9.01 12.36 -16.13
C PHE A 139 8.34 13.70 -16.46
N LEU A 140 7.01 13.72 -16.61
CA LEU A 140 6.25 14.95 -16.89
C LEU A 140 6.44 16.01 -15.78
N GLY A 141 6.43 15.60 -14.52
CA GLY A 141 6.66 16.49 -13.39
C GLY A 141 8.08 17.05 -13.32
N SER A 142 9.06 16.39 -13.96
CA SER A 142 10.46 16.83 -13.97
C SER A 142 10.80 17.77 -15.14
N VAL A 143 9.94 17.88 -16.16
CA VAL A 143 10.17 18.71 -17.34
C VAL A 143 10.19 20.19 -16.97
N GLY A 144 11.15 20.93 -17.58
CA GLY A 144 11.32 22.38 -17.43
C GLY A 144 12.44 22.78 -16.47
N LYS A 145 12.75 24.08 -16.44
CA LYS A 145 13.94 24.63 -15.76
C LYS A 145 13.91 24.48 -14.23
N GLU A 146 12.72 24.45 -13.63
CA GLU A 146 12.56 24.32 -12.18
C GLU A 146 12.70 22.86 -11.67
N GLY A 147 12.77 21.88 -12.59
CA GLY A 147 12.81 20.46 -12.24
C GLY A 147 11.52 19.96 -11.56
N LEU A 148 11.64 18.90 -10.76
CA LEU A 148 10.54 18.25 -10.08
C LEU A 148 10.06 19.08 -8.87
N THR A 149 8.88 19.71 -8.99
CA THR A 149 8.20 20.39 -7.90
C THR A 149 6.99 19.60 -7.41
N PRO A 150 6.57 19.74 -6.13
CA PRO A 150 5.38 19.07 -5.60
C PRO A 150 4.10 19.35 -6.41
N VAL A 151 3.93 20.58 -6.86
CA VAL A 151 2.75 21.00 -7.64
C VAL A 151 2.73 20.31 -9.00
N LYS A 152 3.86 20.33 -9.74
CA LYS A 152 3.98 19.65 -11.05
C LYS A 152 3.71 18.15 -10.91
N LEU A 153 4.25 17.52 -9.85
CA LEU A 153 4.04 16.09 -9.61
C LEU A 153 2.56 15.77 -9.39
N THR A 154 1.87 16.58 -8.59
CA THR A 154 0.44 16.40 -8.31
C THR A 154 -0.43 16.63 -9.54
N LEU A 155 -0.14 17.69 -10.34
CA LEU A 155 -0.89 17.97 -11.55
C LEU A 155 -0.67 16.90 -12.63
N ALA A 156 0.58 16.49 -12.86
CA ALA A 156 0.90 15.42 -13.79
C ALA A 156 0.23 14.11 -13.37
N GLY A 157 0.27 13.80 -12.06
CA GLY A 157 -0.38 12.63 -11.52
C GLY A 157 -1.89 12.62 -11.72
N ALA A 158 -2.56 13.75 -11.45
CA ALA A 158 -4.00 13.89 -11.67
C ALA A 158 -4.36 13.74 -13.16
N ALA A 159 -3.59 14.34 -14.07
CA ALA A 159 -3.81 14.24 -15.50
C ALA A 159 -3.65 12.80 -16.02
N ILE A 160 -2.57 12.12 -15.64
CA ILE A 160 -2.32 10.73 -16.05
C ILE A 160 -3.35 9.77 -15.43
N ALA A 161 -3.70 9.96 -14.15
CA ALA A 161 -4.75 9.15 -13.52
C ALA A 161 -6.10 9.33 -14.20
N ALA A 162 -6.49 10.56 -14.57
CA ALA A 162 -7.73 10.83 -15.28
C ALA A 162 -7.72 10.19 -16.68
N LEU A 163 -6.62 10.35 -17.43
CA LEU A 163 -6.45 9.75 -18.76
C LEU A 163 -6.57 8.22 -18.69
N PHE A 164 -5.80 7.58 -17.80
CA PHE A 164 -5.78 6.13 -17.69
C PHE A 164 -7.10 5.58 -17.17
N SER A 165 -7.77 6.27 -16.23
CA SER A 165 -9.11 5.89 -15.78
C SER A 165 -10.15 6.00 -16.88
N SER A 166 -10.11 7.07 -17.69
CA SER A 166 -11.02 7.24 -18.83
C SER A 166 -10.83 6.14 -19.87
N LEU A 167 -9.58 5.79 -20.20
CA LEU A 167 -9.27 4.67 -21.10
C LEU A 167 -9.74 3.34 -20.52
N THR A 168 -9.53 3.10 -19.21
CA THR A 168 -10.01 1.91 -18.53
C THR A 168 -11.53 1.78 -18.63
N HIS A 169 -12.28 2.84 -18.32
CA HIS A 169 -13.74 2.82 -18.41
C HIS A 169 -14.22 2.63 -19.85
N GLY A 170 -13.58 3.29 -20.83
CA GLY A 170 -13.91 3.09 -22.25
C GLY A 170 -13.74 1.64 -22.70
N LEU A 171 -12.64 1.00 -22.32
CA LEU A 171 -12.37 -0.40 -22.63
C LEU A 171 -13.36 -1.37 -21.93
N LEU A 172 -13.74 -1.08 -20.68
CA LEU A 172 -14.72 -1.88 -19.95
C LEU A 172 -16.11 -1.86 -20.61
N VAL A 173 -16.52 -0.69 -21.13
CA VAL A 173 -17.80 -0.57 -21.84
C VAL A 173 -17.79 -1.31 -23.19
N MET A 174 -16.64 -1.38 -23.86
CA MET A 174 -16.50 -2.06 -25.13
C MET A 174 -16.42 -3.59 -25.03
N ASN A 175 -16.07 -4.12 -23.86
CA ASN A 175 -15.82 -5.55 -23.67
C ASN A 175 -16.52 -6.08 -22.42
N GLU A 176 -17.69 -6.69 -22.62
CA GLU A 176 -18.50 -7.26 -21.52
C GLU A 176 -17.93 -8.57 -20.96
N LYS A 177 -17.04 -9.24 -21.72
CA LYS A 177 -16.44 -10.51 -21.30
C LYS A 177 -15.41 -10.27 -20.20
N GLY A 178 -15.61 -10.87 -19.02
CA GLY A 178 -14.72 -10.75 -17.88
C GLY A 178 -14.92 -9.47 -17.05
N LEU A 179 -16.00 -8.72 -17.30
CA LEU A 179 -16.30 -7.49 -16.57
C LEU A 179 -16.36 -7.74 -15.05
N ASP A 180 -17.04 -8.81 -14.63
CA ASP A 180 -17.22 -9.12 -13.21
C ASP A 180 -15.88 -9.42 -12.50
N GLU A 181 -14.99 -10.19 -13.14
CA GLU A 181 -13.65 -10.48 -12.59
C GLU A 181 -12.80 -9.22 -12.48
N LEU A 182 -12.88 -8.34 -13.49
CA LEU A 182 -12.17 -7.07 -13.49
C LEU A 182 -12.72 -6.10 -12.45
N LEU A 183 -14.03 -6.00 -12.30
CA LEU A 183 -14.68 -5.18 -11.28
C LEU A 183 -14.30 -5.66 -9.87
N PHE A 184 -14.28 -6.97 -9.63
CA PHE A 184 -13.82 -7.54 -8.37
C PHE A 184 -12.37 -7.18 -8.09
N TRP A 185 -11.48 -7.28 -9.10
CA TRP A 185 -10.08 -6.88 -8.92
C TRP A 185 -9.94 -5.37 -8.61
N LEU A 186 -10.74 -4.51 -9.28
CA LEU A 186 -10.75 -3.05 -9.08
C LEU A 186 -11.24 -2.62 -7.69
N THR A 187 -11.96 -3.46 -6.96
CA THR A 187 -12.38 -3.16 -5.58
C THR A 187 -11.25 -3.31 -4.56
N GLY A 188 -10.17 -4.01 -4.92
CA GLY A 188 -9.02 -4.29 -4.05
C GLY A 188 -9.34 -5.38 -3.03
N SER A 189 -8.78 -6.58 -3.22
CA SER A 189 -8.98 -7.73 -2.33
C SER A 189 -7.71 -8.54 -2.15
N VAL A 190 -7.52 -9.07 -0.95
CA VAL A 190 -6.48 -10.04 -0.61
C VAL A 190 -7.00 -11.48 -0.62
N GLU A 191 -8.29 -11.65 -0.90
CA GLU A 191 -8.96 -12.95 -0.97
C GLU A 191 -8.50 -13.74 -2.20
N GLY A 192 -8.41 -15.07 -2.05
CA GLY A 192 -8.03 -15.98 -3.14
C GLY A 192 -6.58 -15.85 -3.62
N ARG A 193 -5.74 -15.04 -2.97
CA ARG A 193 -4.33 -14.85 -3.35
C ARG A 193 -3.46 -15.93 -2.70
N LYS A 194 -2.70 -16.66 -3.53
CA LYS A 194 -1.71 -17.64 -3.07
C LYS A 194 -0.31 -17.01 -3.06
N LEU A 195 0.57 -17.46 -2.15
CA LEU A 195 1.94 -16.95 -2.08
C LEU A 195 2.74 -17.19 -3.36
N GLU A 196 2.50 -18.31 -4.04
CA GLU A 196 3.13 -18.63 -5.32
C GLU A 196 2.83 -17.59 -6.40
N MET A 197 1.61 -17.03 -6.42
CA MET A 197 1.20 -16.01 -7.37
C MET A 197 1.90 -14.67 -7.14
N VAL A 198 2.32 -14.42 -5.91
CA VAL A 198 3.00 -13.18 -5.51
C VAL A 198 4.50 -13.22 -5.83
N SER A 199 5.06 -14.41 -6.06
CA SER A 199 6.50 -14.64 -6.24
C SER A 199 7.17 -13.73 -7.29
N PRO A 200 6.56 -13.40 -8.44
CA PRO A 200 7.21 -12.52 -9.43
C PRO A 200 7.38 -11.07 -8.96
N VAL A 201 6.48 -10.60 -8.08
CA VAL A 201 6.48 -9.21 -7.59
C VAL A 201 7.25 -9.09 -6.27
N PHE A 202 7.39 -10.16 -5.52
CA PHE A 202 7.96 -10.18 -4.18
C PHE A 202 9.41 -9.65 -4.10
N PRO A 203 10.35 -9.98 -5.03
CA PRO A 203 11.69 -9.42 -5.01
C PRO A 203 11.71 -7.89 -5.12
N PHE A 204 10.81 -7.32 -5.91
CA PHE A 204 10.67 -5.88 -6.06
C PHE A 204 10.15 -5.22 -4.77
N VAL A 205 9.21 -5.85 -4.08
CA VAL A 205 8.72 -5.38 -2.77
C VAL A 205 9.84 -5.41 -1.73
N ILE A 206 10.64 -6.48 -1.67
CA ILE A 206 11.81 -6.55 -0.80
C ILE A 206 12.81 -5.44 -1.13
N GLY A 207 13.12 -5.25 -2.42
CA GLY A 207 13.99 -4.15 -2.88
C GLY A 207 13.46 -2.78 -2.44
N GLY A 208 12.15 -2.56 -2.53
CA GLY A 208 11.47 -1.36 -2.06
C GLY A 208 11.65 -1.14 -0.55
N TRP A 209 11.55 -2.19 0.27
CA TRP A 209 11.79 -2.13 1.70
C TRP A 209 13.22 -1.74 2.03
N VAL A 210 14.19 -2.43 1.45
CA VAL A 210 15.61 -2.15 1.65
C VAL A 210 15.92 -0.69 1.28
N LEU A 211 15.45 -0.25 0.13
CA LEU A 211 15.66 1.12 -0.34
C LEU A 211 14.98 2.15 0.57
N ALA A 212 13.77 1.88 1.09
CA ALA A 212 13.07 2.77 2.02
C ALA A 212 13.87 2.97 3.32
N PHE A 213 14.43 1.90 3.88
CA PHE A 213 15.28 1.99 5.07
C PHE A 213 16.58 2.78 4.81
N LEU A 214 17.23 2.55 3.68
CA LEU A 214 18.46 3.29 3.29
C LEU A 214 18.17 4.78 3.10
N LEU A 215 16.98 5.13 2.60
CA LEU A 215 16.57 6.51 2.35
C LEU A 215 16.06 7.25 3.61
N ALA A 216 15.88 6.59 4.75
CA ALA A 216 15.34 7.22 5.95
C ALA A 216 16.11 8.50 6.37
N LYS A 217 17.45 8.46 6.36
CA LYS A 217 18.30 9.62 6.67
C LYS A 217 18.26 10.68 5.56
N PRO A 218 18.50 10.36 4.26
CA PRO A 218 18.36 11.32 3.17
C PRO A 218 16.99 12.01 3.13
N ILE A 219 15.90 11.30 3.39
CA ILE A 219 14.56 11.88 3.44
C ILE A 219 14.42 12.89 4.60
N ASN A 220 14.99 12.62 5.78
CA ASN A 220 14.98 13.58 6.88
C ASN A 220 15.65 14.90 6.49
N VAL A 221 16.80 14.84 5.81
CA VAL A 221 17.50 16.04 5.34
C VAL A 221 16.68 16.75 4.24
N LEU A 222 16.10 16.01 3.28
CA LEU A 222 15.26 16.60 2.23
C LEU A 222 14.00 17.27 2.81
N ALA A 223 13.44 16.75 3.90
CA ALA A 223 12.26 17.30 4.57
C ALA A 223 12.51 18.67 5.20
N THR A 224 13.76 19.04 5.54
CA THR A 224 14.10 20.40 6.08
C THR A 224 14.06 21.49 5.03
N GLY A 225 14.08 21.12 3.75
CA GLY A 225 14.08 22.06 2.63
C GLY A 225 15.07 21.64 1.56
N GLU A 226 14.73 21.86 0.29
CA GLU A 226 15.61 21.45 -0.83
C GLU A 226 16.91 22.26 -0.84
N ASP A 227 16.82 23.57 -0.58
CA ASP A 227 17.98 24.47 -0.57
C ASP A 227 18.89 24.15 0.60
N VAL A 228 18.30 23.87 1.79
CA VAL A 228 19.05 23.42 2.96
C VAL A 228 19.73 22.09 2.68
N ALA A 229 19.02 21.12 2.08
CA ALA A 229 19.57 19.83 1.75
C ALA A 229 20.75 19.94 0.74
N LYS A 230 20.62 20.81 -0.29
CA LYS A 230 21.70 21.11 -1.23
C LYS A 230 22.90 21.78 -0.54
N GLY A 231 22.65 22.73 0.37
CA GLY A 231 23.67 23.40 1.15
C GLY A 231 24.45 22.44 2.05
N LEU A 232 23.82 21.36 2.51
CA LEU A 232 24.46 20.25 3.23
C LEU A 232 25.15 19.20 2.31
N GLY A 233 25.25 19.50 1.01
CA GLY A 233 25.90 18.63 0.03
C GLY A 233 25.05 17.44 -0.46
N GLN A 234 23.75 17.41 -0.15
CA GLN A 234 22.89 16.32 -0.59
C GLN A 234 22.53 16.44 -2.08
N ARG A 235 22.68 15.36 -2.81
CA ARG A 235 22.20 15.23 -4.20
C ARG A 235 20.69 14.99 -4.21
N THR A 236 19.89 16.05 -4.05
CA THR A 236 18.43 15.98 -3.89
C THR A 236 17.72 15.26 -5.04
N GLY A 237 18.23 15.39 -6.27
CA GLY A 237 17.68 14.68 -7.44
C GLY A 237 17.74 13.15 -7.28
N TRP A 238 18.86 12.61 -6.82
CA TRP A 238 18.99 11.18 -6.56
C TRP A 238 18.09 10.71 -5.41
N THR A 239 17.94 11.50 -4.35
CA THR A 239 17.04 11.18 -3.24
C THR A 239 15.58 11.15 -3.70
N LYS A 240 15.17 12.10 -4.54
CA LYS A 240 13.81 12.14 -5.13
C LYS A 240 13.58 10.95 -6.06
N LEU A 241 14.53 10.63 -6.94
CA LEU A 241 14.44 9.49 -7.85
C LEU A 241 14.36 8.16 -7.09
N ALA A 242 15.23 7.96 -6.11
CA ALA A 242 15.22 6.76 -5.28
C ALA A 242 13.93 6.65 -4.44
N GLY A 243 13.41 7.78 -3.93
CA GLY A 243 12.12 7.82 -3.25
C GLY A 243 10.95 7.48 -4.17
N ALA A 244 10.96 7.95 -5.42
CA ALA A 244 9.98 7.54 -6.43
C ALA A 244 10.06 6.02 -6.72
N ALA A 245 11.28 5.47 -6.80
CA ALA A 245 11.49 4.04 -6.94
C ALA A 245 10.89 3.25 -5.75
N VAL A 246 11.09 3.71 -4.49
CA VAL A 246 10.43 3.09 -3.31
C VAL A 246 8.92 3.07 -3.48
N ILE A 247 8.31 4.18 -3.91
CA ILE A 247 6.86 4.27 -4.08
C ILE A 247 6.39 3.28 -5.15
N ILE A 248 7.07 3.22 -6.30
CA ILE A 248 6.74 2.29 -7.39
C ILE A 248 6.85 0.83 -6.91
N LEU A 249 7.96 0.49 -6.26
CA LEU A 249 8.22 -0.88 -5.80
C LEU A 249 7.22 -1.33 -4.73
N LEU A 250 6.94 -0.49 -3.73
CA LEU A 250 6.06 -0.84 -2.62
C LEU A 250 4.58 -0.65 -2.95
N ALA A 251 4.17 0.50 -3.47
CA ALA A 251 2.78 0.72 -3.79
C ALA A 251 2.38 0.01 -5.09
N GLY A 252 3.23 0.02 -6.12
CA GLY A 252 3.00 -0.73 -7.36
C GLY A 252 2.90 -2.23 -7.10
N GLY A 253 3.84 -2.77 -6.30
CA GLY A 253 3.80 -4.17 -5.87
C GLY A 253 2.54 -4.51 -5.05
N SER A 254 2.16 -3.64 -4.12
CA SER A 254 0.94 -3.83 -3.30
C SER A 254 -0.32 -3.84 -4.16
N VAL A 255 -0.44 -2.88 -5.10
CA VAL A 255 -1.59 -2.79 -6.02
C VAL A 255 -1.62 -3.97 -6.99
N ALA A 256 -0.47 -4.39 -7.49
CA ALA A 256 -0.38 -5.59 -8.34
C ALA A 256 -0.90 -6.84 -7.63
N ILE A 257 -0.59 -7.00 -6.36
CA ILE A 257 -0.98 -8.17 -5.54
C ILE A 257 -2.45 -8.11 -5.15
N ALA A 258 -2.90 -6.98 -4.60
CA ALA A 258 -4.19 -6.87 -3.93
C ALA A 258 -5.21 -5.98 -4.66
N GLY A 259 -4.85 -5.41 -5.81
CA GLY A 259 -5.67 -4.38 -6.47
C GLY A 259 -5.54 -3.01 -5.80
N PRO A 260 -6.29 -2.01 -6.29
CA PRO A 260 -6.23 -0.66 -5.77
C PRO A 260 -6.81 -0.58 -4.36
N ILE A 261 -5.95 -0.31 -3.39
CA ILE A 261 -6.34 -0.05 -1.98
C ILE A 261 -6.03 1.40 -1.65
N VAL A 262 -7.02 2.10 -1.15
CA VAL A 262 -6.93 3.53 -0.84
C VAL A 262 -6.80 3.79 0.66
N PHE A 263 -6.45 5.01 1.03
CA PHE A 263 -6.35 5.54 2.39
C PHE A 263 -5.22 4.99 3.28
N VAL A 264 -4.74 3.75 3.12
CA VAL A 264 -3.66 3.20 3.97
C VAL A 264 -2.42 4.10 3.93
N GLY A 265 -1.94 4.45 2.74
CA GLY A 265 -0.79 5.33 2.54
C GLY A 265 -1.01 6.79 2.92
N LEU A 266 -2.24 7.20 3.19
CA LEU A 266 -2.57 8.54 3.63
C LEU A 266 -2.72 8.60 5.16
N VAL A 267 -3.50 7.70 5.72
CA VAL A 267 -3.89 7.68 7.14
C VAL A 267 -2.74 7.22 8.04
N VAL A 268 -2.09 6.11 7.68
CA VAL A 268 -1.09 5.48 8.54
C VAL A 268 0.12 6.36 8.81
N PRO A 269 0.74 7.06 7.83
CA PRO A 269 1.85 7.96 8.12
C PRO A 269 1.47 9.11 9.05
N HIS A 270 0.22 9.57 9.00
CA HIS A 270 -0.26 10.59 9.91
C HIS A 270 -0.33 10.07 11.35
N LEU A 271 -0.91 8.87 11.56
CA LEU A 271 -0.92 8.21 12.87
C LEU A 271 0.49 7.92 13.39
N ALA A 272 1.37 7.42 12.53
CA ALA A 272 2.75 7.14 12.92
C ALA A 272 3.49 8.40 13.40
N ARG A 273 3.28 9.56 12.72
CA ARG A 273 3.88 10.83 13.15
C ARG A 273 3.38 11.29 14.52
N THR A 274 2.14 11.04 14.88
CA THR A 274 1.65 11.36 16.24
C THR A 274 2.32 10.51 17.30
N LEU A 275 2.68 9.27 16.98
CA LEU A 275 3.34 8.35 17.91
C LEU A 275 4.84 8.65 18.06
N VAL A 276 5.59 8.72 16.95
CA VAL A 276 7.08 8.74 17.00
C VAL A 276 7.72 10.02 16.46
N GLY A 277 6.92 10.96 15.94
CA GLY A 277 7.41 12.23 15.37
C GLY A 277 7.78 12.06 13.88
N ILE A 278 8.59 13.03 13.39
CA ILE A 278 8.87 13.19 11.96
C ILE A 278 10.13 12.46 11.49
N ASP A 279 10.92 11.85 12.38
CA ASP A 279 12.15 11.15 12.02
C ASP A 279 11.85 9.85 11.27
N HIS A 280 12.19 9.79 9.99
CA HIS A 280 11.90 8.66 9.11
C HIS A 280 12.59 7.36 9.52
N ARG A 281 13.64 7.41 10.35
CA ARG A 281 14.27 6.20 10.91
C ARG A 281 13.31 5.44 11.82
N TRP A 282 12.39 6.16 12.48
CA TRP A 282 11.32 5.60 13.31
C TRP A 282 9.98 5.56 12.56
N LEU A 283 9.73 6.56 11.73
CA LEU A 283 8.47 6.69 10.99
C LEU A 283 8.25 5.50 10.05
N ILE A 284 9.27 5.07 9.30
CA ILE A 284 9.17 3.96 8.34
C ILE A 284 8.79 2.64 9.03
N PRO A 285 9.51 2.17 10.08
CA PRO A 285 9.11 0.95 10.82
C PRO A 285 7.71 1.04 11.41
N TYR A 286 7.34 2.18 11.99
CA TYR A 286 6.01 2.36 12.54
C TYR A 286 4.91 2.39 11.47
N CYS A 287 5.18 2.99 10.32
CA CYS A 287 4.26 2.91 9.16
C CYS A 287 4.05 1.46 8.73
N ALA A 288 5.10 0.65 8.69
CA ALA A 288 5.00 -0.75 8.35
C ALA A 288 4.08 -1.51 9.31
N VAL A 289 4.32 -1.38 10.60
CA VAL A 289 3.55 -2.07 11.64
C VAL A 289 2.09 -1.59 11.64
N LEU A 290 1.86 -0.28 11.65
CA LEU A 290 0.50 0.28 11.66
C LEU A 290 -0.26 -0.01 10.35
N GLY A 291 0.42 -0.03 9.21
CA GLY A 291 -0.17 -0.40 7.93
C GLY A 291 -0.60 -1.87 7.89
N ALA A 292 0.24 -2.76 8.42
CA ALA A 292 -0.11 -4.16 8.59
C ALA A 292 -1.32 -4.34 9.51
N LEU A 293 -1.33 -3.66 10.66
CA LEU A 293 -2.47 -3.71 11.60
C LEU A 293 -3.76 -3.19 10.98
N LEU A 294 -3.70 -2.07 10.26
CA LEU A 294 -4.87 -1.50 9.62
C LEU A 294 -5.44 -2.44 8.56
N LEU A 295 -4.60 -3.01 7.70
CA LEU A 295 -5.08 -3.87 6.62
C LEU A 295 -5.57 -5.23 7.12
N LEU A 296 -4.87 -5.85 8.10
CA LEU A 296 -5.35 -7.05 8.77
C LEU A 296 -6.67 -6.81 9.49
N GLY A 297 -6.80 -5.70 10.22
CA GLY A 297 -8.03 -5.35 10.93
C GLY A 297 -9.19 -5.09 9.96
N ALA A 298 -8.93 -4.41 8.84
CA ALA A 298 -9.92 -4.18 7.78
C ALA A 298 -10.36 -5.49 7.11
N ASP A 299 -9.41 -6.39 6.81
CA ASP A 299 -9.69 -7.70 6.22
C ASP A 299 -10.50 -8.60 7.18
N ILE A 300 -10.14 -8.63 8.46
CA ILE A 300 -10.91 -9.37 9.49
C ILE A 300 -12.31 -8.77 9.61
N GLY A 301 -12.42 -7.43 9.71
CA GLY A 301 -13.70 -6.74 9.84
C GLY A 301 -14.63 -7.01 8.66
N GLY A 302 -14.11 -7.04 7.43
CA GLY A 302 -14.87 -7.32 6.21
C GLY A 302 -15.55 -8.69 6.19
N ARG A 303 -15.02 -9.66 6.96
CA ARG A 303 -15.59 -11.02 7.05
C ARG A 303 -16.81 -11.12 7.96
N PHE A 304 -17.09 -10.09 8.79
CA PHE A 304 -18.19 -10.13 9.77
C PHE A 304 -19.38 -9.24 9.42
N ILE A 305 -19.25 -8.35 8.44
CA ILE A 305 -20.30 -7.37 8.14
C ILE A 305 -21.44 -8.00 7.35
N MET A 306 -21.14 -8.92 6.44
CA MET A 306 -22.14 -9.63 5.64
C MET A 306 -22.09 -11.12 5.93
N VAL A 307 -23.27 -11.78 5.97
CA VAL A 307 -23.38 -13.18 6.42
C VAL A 307 -22.86 -14.17 5.38
N ASP A 308 -23.07 -13.92 4.09
CA ASP A 308 -22.74 -14.86 3.01
C ASP A 308 -21.71 -14.36 2.02
N GLN A 309 -21.22 -13.15 2.18
CA GLN A 309 -20.24 -12.53 1.31
C GLN A 309 -19.19 -11.74 2.10
N GLU A 310 -17.95 -11.81 1.70
CA GLU A 310 -16.88 -11.03 2.31
C GLU A 310 -16.77 -9.67 1.61
N ILE A 311 -16.68 -8.60 2.39
CA ILE A 311 -16.45 -7.26 1.84
C ILE A 311 -14.98 -7.12 1.47
N PRO A 312 -14.65 -6.73 0.21
CA PRO A 312 -13.27 -6.50 -0.20
C PRO A 312 -12.55 -5.51 0.72
N VAL A 313 -11.28 -5.81 1.05
CA VAL A 313 -10.51 -5.00 2.00
C VAL A 313 -10.32 -3.55 1.52
N GLY A 314 -10.31 -3.30 0.21
CA GLY A 314 -10.25 -1.96 -0.36
C GLY A 314 -11.48 -1.11 0.00
N VAL A 315 -12.67 -1.71 0.03
CA VAL A 315 -13.92 -1.05 0.49
C VAL A 315 -13.82 -0.76 1.99
N MET A 316 -13.35 -1.74 2.78
CA MET A 316 -13.20 -1.56 4.23
C MET A 316 -12.22 -0.44 4.59
N THR A 317 -11.09 -0.36 3.89
CA THR A 317 -10.13 0.73 4.10
C THR A 317 -10.70 2.09 3.69
N ALA A 318 -11.59 2.15 2.69
CA ALA A 318 -12.28 3.37 2.30
C ALA A 318 -13.30 3.80 3.37
N ILE A 319 -14.07 2.87 3.93
CA ILE A 319 -15.02 3.13 5.01
C ILE A 319 -14.31 3.68 6.27
N ILE A 320 -13.18 3.09 6.65
CA ILE A 320 -12.40 3.53 7.82
C ILE A 320 -11.65 4.84 7.52
N GLY A 321 -11.08 4.95 6.32
CA GLY A 321 -10.19 6.05 5.96
C GLY A 321 -10.92 7.36 5.65
N THR A 322 -12.13 7.31 5.09
CA THR A 322 -12.88 8.52 4.70
C THR A 322 -13.23 9.42 5.89
N PRO A 323 -13.82 8.92 7.00
CA PRO A 323 -14.09 9.76 8.18
C PRO A 323 -12.81 10.36 8.76
N PHE A 324 -11.74 9.57 8.81
CA PHE A 324 -10.45 10.03 9.30
C PHE A 324 -9.85 11.14 8.41
N PHE A 325 -9.95 11.01 7.10
CA PHE A 325 -9.51 12.04 6.15
C PHE A 325 -10.28 13.34 6.33
N ILE A 326 -11.62 13.27 6.45
CA ILE A 326 -12.47 14.44 6.69
C ILE A 326 -12.08 15.14 8.00
N TYR A 327 -11.81 14.38 9.06
CA TYR A 327 -11.38 14.92 10.35
C TYR A 327 -10.06 15.71 10.22
N ILE A 328 -9.05 15.12 9.55
CA ILE A 328 -7.75 15.79 9.36
C ILE A 328 -7.88 17.03 8.48
N ALA A 329 -8.64 16.94 7.39
CA ALA A 329 -8.81 18.06 6.47
C ALA A 329 -9.48 19.27 7.16
N ARG A 330 -10.50 19.03 7.97
CA ARG A 330 -11.18 20.08 8.77
C ARG A 330 -10.25 20.76 9.77
N ARG A 331 -9.46 19.99 10.50
CA ARG A 331 -8.57 20.53 11.52
C ARG A 331 -7.53 21.51 10.95
N LYS A 332 -7.00 21.24 9.75
CA LYS A 332 -6.04 22.13 9.09
C LYS A 332 -6.66 23.45 8.64
N VAL A 333 -7.91 23.46 8.21
CA VAL A 333 -8.62 24.68 7.83
C VAL A 333 -8.81 25.58 9.04
N THR A 334 -9.11 25.01 10.22
CA THR A 334 -9.31 25.76 11.47
C THR A 334 -7.99 26.34 12.05
N GLU A 335 -6.84 25.71 11.78
CA GLU A 335 -5.52 26.22 12.22
C GLU A 335 -4.96 27.34 11.31
N GLN A 336 -5.56 27.57 10.12
CA GLN A 336 -5.19 28.62 9.16
C GLN A 336 -6.17 29.80 9.12
N ALA A 337 -7.34 29.67 9.74
CA ALA A 337 -8.35 30.72 9.96
C ALA A 337 -8.16 31.38 11.33
#